data_308ac886cab4a89a8eb8e0480bbf0d03
#
_entry.id   308ac886cab4a89a8eb8e0480bbf0d03
#
_cell.length_a   1.000
_cell.length_b   1.000
_cell.length_c   1.000
_cell.angle_alpha   90.00
_cell.angle_beta   90.00
_cell.angle_gamma   90.00
#
_symmetry.space_group_name_H-M   'P 1'
#
loop_
_entity.id
_entity.type
_entity.pdbx_description
1 polymer ?
#
loop_
_entity_poly.entity_id
_entity_poly.type
_entity_poly.pdbx_seq_one_letter_code
_entity_poly.pdbx_strand_id
1 'polypeptide(L)'
;LHLSLRRQRQMCIRDSVYAIYLHRENQMLNYYDTWSRLWELFLGGLLATVIHKIEVRNHWVRWFLTVIGLFAIFTCGLIFNGVDEFPGPWTLYVLIATVFLIIAGQAPEGEELTWRNAPFTAFLASKPLRELGRLAYALYIWHWPLLILACTHLKRPQPSNKIGIFVLVVSLVLAWFTHHYIEEPLRLKKKQPTAAQDLSLIHI
;
A
#
# COMPACT_ATOMS: atom_id res chain seq x y z
N LEU A 1 -25.42 -1.52 -3.93
CA LEU A 1 -24.13 -2.22 -3.77
C LEU A 1 -23.69 -2.93 -5.06
N HIS A 2 -24.55 -3.74 -5.71
CA HIS A 2 -24.20 -4.46 -6.93
C HIS A 2 -23.84 -3.57 -8.13
N LEU A 3 -24.50 -2.43 -8.30
CA LEU A 3 -24.25 -1.49 -9.39
C LEU A 3 -22.89 -0.77 -9.21
N SER A 4 -22.53 -0.41 -7.99
CA SER A 4 -21.25 0.22 -7.68
C SER A 4 -20.08 -0.74 -7.90
N LEU A 5 -20.19 -2.00 -7.47
CA LEU A 5 -19.20 -3.05 -7.70
C LEU A 5 -18.99 -3.35 -9.19
N ARG A 6 -20.08 -3.37 -9.96
CA ARG A 6 -20.01 -3.59 -11.41
C ARG A 6 -19.29 -2.43 -12.11
N ARG A 7 -19.59 -1.19 -11.75
CA ARG A 7 -18.88 0.00 -12.26
C ARG A 7 -17.40 0.00 -11.86
N GLN A 8 -17.10 -0.28 -10.61
CA GLN A 8 -15.72 -0.33 -10.13
C GLN A 8 -14.90 -1.40 -10.87
N ARG A 9 -15.47 -2.60 -11.11
CA ARG A 9 -14.82 -3.64 -11.91
C ARG A 9 -14.57 -3.21 -13.36
N GLN A 10 -15.54 -2.52 -13.99
CA GLN A 10 -15.38 -2.02 -15.35
C GLN A 10 -14.28 -0.93 -15.42
N MET A 11 -14.20 -0.05 -14.43
CA MET A 11 -13.12 0.94 -14.32
C MET A 11 -11.76 0.26 -14.16
N CYS A 12 -11.63 -0.72 -13.27
CA CYS A 12 -10.39 -1.49 -13.13
C CYS A 12 -9.92 -2.10 -14.46
N ILE A 13 -10.83 -2.74 -15.20
CA ILE A 13 -10.48 -3.38 -16.48
C ILE A 13 -10.07 -2.33 -17.52
N ARG A 14 -10.85 -1.25 -17.67
CA ARG A 14 -10.54 -0.20 -18.64
C ARG A 14 -9.20 0.46 -18.35
N ASP A 15 -8.97 0.81 -17.09
CA ASP A 15 -7.79 1.55 -16.68
C ASP A 15 -6.54 0.65 -16.70
N SER A 16 -6.67 -0.67 -16.43
CA SER A 16 -5.57 -1.62 -16.61
C SER A 16 -5.19 -1.82 -18.08
N VAL A 17 -6.17 -1.88 -18.98
CA VAL A 17 -5.91 -1.94 -20.43
C VAL A 17 -5.24 -0.65 -20.91
N TYR A 18 -5.69 0.49 -20.43
CA TYR A 18 -5.06 1.78 -20.72
C TYR A 18 -3.60 1.83 -20.24
N ALA A 19 -3.32 1.38 -19.02
CA ALA A 19 -1.97 1.33 -18.48
C ALA A 19 -1.05 0.41 -19.30
N ILE A 20 -1.54 -0.76 -19.74
CA ILE A 20 -0.78 -1.68 -20.60
C ILE A 20 -0.53 -1.07 -21.99
N TYR A 21 -1.50 -0.37 -22.55
CA TYR A 21 -1.35 0.33 -23.82
C TYR A 21 -0.28 1.43 -23.71
N LEU A 22 -0.40 2.30 -22.71
CA LEU A 22 0.52 3.40 -22.49
C LEU A 22 1.95 2.91 -22.15
N HIS A 23 2.07 1.79 -21.46
CA HIS A 23 3.35 1.13 -21.18
C HIS A 23 4.10 0.75 -22.47
N ARG A 24 3.38 0.33 -23.52
CA ARG A 24 3.98 -0.03 -24.81
C ARG A 24 4.35 1.18 -25.66
N GLU A 25 3.55 2.24 -25.59
CA GLU A 25 3.73 3.44 -26.41
C GLU A 25 4.77 4.40 -25.81
N ASN A 26 4.65 4.69 -24.51
CA ASN A 26 5.54 5.65 -23.85
C ASN A 26 5.58 5.41 -22.33
N GLN A 27 6.56 4.64 -21.89
CA GLN A 27 6.73 4.31 -20.47
C GLN A 27 6.98 5.53 -19.58
N MET A 28 7.65 6.56 -20.09
CA MET A 28 7.89 7.79 -19.34
C MET A 28 6.57 8.50 -19.00
N LEU A 29 5.67 8.63 -19.96
CA LEU A 29 4.34 9.20 -19.73
C LEU A 29 3.52 8.30 -18.79
N ASN A 30 3.55 6.99 -18.99
CA ASN A 30 2.85 6.03 -18.17
C ASN A 30 3.27 6.11 -16.68
N TYR A 31 4.55 6.34 -16.43
CA TYR A 31 5.09 6.46 -15.07
C TYR A 31 4.50 7.64 -14.30
N TYR A 32 4.26 8.76 -14.96
CA TYR A 32 3.70 9.97 -14.35
C TYR A 32 2.18 10.09 -14.48
N ASP A 33 1.54 9.25 -15.32
CA ASP A 33 0.11 9.34 -15.55
C ASP A 33 -0.70 8.74 -14.37
N THR A 34 -1.60 9.55 -13.82
CA THR A 34 -2.43 9.14 -12.69
C THR A 34 -3.45 8.08 -13.10
N TRP A 35 -4.01 8.16 -14.32
CA TRP A 35 -5.02 7.23 -14.79
C TRP A 35 -4.47 5.81 -14.93
N SER A 36 -3.21 5.68 -15.34
CA SER A 36 -2.55 4.39 -15.45
C SER A 36 -2.31 3.68 -14.12
N ARG A 37 -2.48 4.39 -12.98
CA ARG A 37 -2.35 3.83 -11.62
C ARG A 37 -3.68 3.66 -10.88
N LEU A 38 -4.78 4.25 -11.40
CA LEU A 38 -6.07 4.19 -10.72
C LEU A 38 -6.64 2.78 -10.58
N TRP A 39 -6.37 1.89 -11.55
CA TRP A 39 -6.83 0.52 -11.48
C TRP A 39 -6.27 -0.25 -10.27
N GLU A 40 -5.06 0.08 -9.80
CA GLU A 40 -4.45 -0.50 -8.61
C GLU A 40 -5.28 -0.12 -7.35
N LEU A 41 -5.66 1.15 -7.24
CA LEU A 41 -6.51 1.64 -6.17
C LEU A 41 -7.92 1.04 -6.22
N PHE A 42 -8.50 0.92 -7.41
CA PHE A 42 -9.81 0.31 -7.59
C PHE A 42 -9.79 -1.19 -7.27
N LEU A 43 -8.70 -1.89 -7.58
CA LEU A 43 -8.52 -3.29 -7.20
C LEU A 43 -8.46 -3.43 -5.68
N GLY A 44 -7.73 -2.56 -4.99
CA GLY A 44 -7.70 -2.52 -3.52
C GLY A 44 -9.07 -2.24 -2.92
N GLY A 45 -9.82 -1.28 -3.47
CA GLY A 45 -11.21 -1.00 -3.07
C GLY A 45 -12.16 -2.18 -3.33
N LEU A 46 -12.00 -2.89 -4.45
CA LEU A 46 -12.77 -4.09 -4.73
C LEU A 46 -12.45 -5.21 -3.73
N LEU A 47 -11.17 -5.44 -3.43
CA LEU A 47 -10.74 -6.39 -2.42
C LEU A 47 -11.36 -6.05 -1.06
N ALA A 48 -11.36 -4.79 -0.65
CA ALA A 48 -11.94 -4.35 0.62
C ALA A 48 -13.43 -4.70 0.77
N THR A 49 -14.19 -4.75 -0.34
CA THR A 49 -15.62 -5.13 -0.31
C THR A 49 -15.84 -6.64 -0.19
N VAL A 50 -14.87 -7.46 -0.57
CA VAL A 50 -14.97 -8.92 -0.61
C VAL A 50 -14.23 -9.57 0.56
N ILE A 51 -13.24 -8.91 1.12
CA ILE A 51 -12.32 -9.47 2.11
C ILE A 51 -13.03 -10.02 3.36
N HIS A 52 -14.11 -9.38 3.79
CA HIS A 52 -14.92 -9.83 4.93
C HIS A 52 -15.60 -11.19 4.72
N LYS A 53 -15.67 -11.68 3.49
CA LYS A 53 -16.23 -12.99 3.14
C LYS A 53 -15.17 -14.08 3.05
N ILE A 54 -13.90 -13.70 3.13
CA ILE A 54 -12.77 -14.60 2.98
C ILE A 54 -12.20 -14.89 4.37
N GLU A 55 -12.50 -16.07 4.89
CA GLU A 55 -11.94 -16.56 6.15
C GLU A 55 -10.94 -17.68 5.86
N VAL A 56 -9.69 -17.48 6.25
CA VAL A 56 -8.67 -18.52 6.16
C VAL A 56 -8.50 -19.19 7.51
N ARG A 57 -9.23 -20.30 7.72
CA ARG A 57 -9.17 -21.10 8.96
C ARG A 57 -7.93 -21.97 9.05
N ASN A 58 -7.43 -22.44 7.90
CA ASN A 58 -6.27 -23.34 7.88
C ASN A 58 -4.96 -22.55 8.04
N HIS A 59 -4.26 -22.80 9.15
CA HIS A 59 -2.98 -22.15 9.45
C HIS A 59 -1.88 -22.44 8.40
N TRP A 60 -1.89 -23.63 7.76
CA TRP A 60 -0.94 -23.96 6.70
C TRP A 60 -1.16 -23.11 5.44
N VAL A 61 -2.43 -22.88 5.06
CA VAL A 61 -2.77 -22.00 3.94
C VAL A 61 -2.35 -20.57 4.25
N ARG A 62 -2.61 -20.08 5.45
CA ARG A 62 -2.18 -18.76 5.91
C ARG A 62 -0.68 -18.61 5.87
N TRP A 63 0.06 -19.61 6.39
CA TRP A 63 1.52 -19.63 6.35
C TRP A 63 2.04 -19.58 4.92
N PHE A 64 1.51 -20.40 4.04
CA PHE A 64 1.91 -20.47 2.63
C PHE A 64 1.65 -19.15 1.90
N LEU A 65 0.47 -18.53 2.07
CA LEU A 65 0.14 -17.23 1.49
C LEU A 65 1.09 -16.14 1.98
N THR A 66 1.42 -16.13 3.28
CA THR A 66 2.34 -15.12 3.84
C THR A 66 3.75 -15.28 3.28
N VAL A 67 4.27 -16.51 3.25
CA VAL A 67 5.62 -16.79 2.73
C VAL A 67 5.74 -16.43 1.26
N ILE A 68 4.77 -16.86 0.43
CA ILE A 68 4.76 -16.53 -1.00
C ILE A 68 4.62 -15.03 -1.21
N GLY A 69 3.70 -14.36 -0.49
CA GLY A 69 3.51 -12.93 -0.61
C GLY A 69 4.76 -12.14 -0.23
N LEU A 70 5.42 -12.47 0.89
CA LEU A 70 6.67 -11.83 1.29
C LEU A 70 7.79 -12.13 0.29
N PHE A 71 7.96 -13.38 -0.12
CA PHE A 71 8.97 -13.76 -1.10
C PHE A 71 8.80 -13.00 -2.40
N ALA A 72 7.55 -12.89 -2.91
CA ALA A 72 7.26 -12.16 -4.12
C ALA A 72 7.58 -10.65 -3.99
N ILE A 73 7.26 -10.01 -2.85
CA ILE A 73 7.59 -8.61 -2.62
C ILE A 73 9.11 -8.40 -2.56
N PHE A 74 9.84 -9.24 -1.84
CA PHE A 74 11.30 -9.11 -1.73
C PHE A 74 12.01 -9.37 -3.05
N THR A 75 11.55 -10.34 -3.83
CA THR A 75 12.16 -10.65 -5.14
C THR A 75 11.76 -9.68 -6.23
N CYS A 76 10.65 -8.94 -6.08
CA CYS A 76 10.21 -7.93 -7.05
C CYS A 76 11.31 -6.92 -7.37
N GLY A 77 11.95 -6.35 -6.37
CA GLY A 77 13.03 -5.36 -6.54
C GLY A 77 14.33 -5.94 -7.10
N LEU A 78 14.49 -7.26 -7.10
CA LEU A 78 15.66 -7.96 -7.67
C LEU A 78 15.41 -8.40 -9.11
N ILE A 79 14.16 -8.72 -9.45
CA ILE A 79 13.79 -9.30 -10.76
C ILE A 79 13.40 -8.19 -11.76
N PHE A 80 12.68 -7.18 -11.29
CA PHE A 80 12.11 -6.15 -12.16
C PHE A 80 12.84 -4.82 -12.00
N ASN A 81 13.09 -4.15 -13.15
CA ASN A 81 13.54 -2.78 -13.15
C ASN A 81 12.32 -1.84 -12.94
N GLY A 82 12.25 -1.20 -11.77
CA GLY A 82 11.08 -0.43 -11.37
C GLY A 82 10.68 0.70 -12.33
N VAL A 83 11.63 1.32 -13.01
CA VAL A 83 11.36 2.45 -13.92
C VAL A 83 10.79 1.97 -15.25
N ASP A 84 11.28 0.84 -15.76
CA ASP A 84 10.91 0.33 -17.07
C ASP A 84 9.67 -0.57 -17.03
N GLU A 85 9.45 -1.25 -15.91
CA GLU A 85 8.41 -2.28 -15.79
C GLU A 85 7.12 -1.78 -15.10
N PHE A 86 7.21 -0.71 -14.28
CA PHE A 86 6.08 -0.21 -13.50
C PHE A 86 5.73 1.25 -13.86
N PRO A 87 4.43 1.60 -13.98
CA PRO A 87 3.27 0.71 -14.02
C PRO A 87 3.17 -0.08 -15.33
N GLY A 88 2.70 -1.33 -15.25
CA GLY A 88 2.62 -2.21 -16.40
C GLY A 88 2.02 -3.58 -16.02
N PRO A 89 2.13 -4.60 -16.90
CA PRO A 89 1.61 -5.93 -16.62
C PRO A 89 2.20 -6.56 -15.36
N TRP A 90 3.47 -6.25 -15.07
CA TRP A 90 4.20 -6.77 -13.92
C TRP A 90 3.75 -6.19 -12.57
N THR A 91 2.99 -5.08 -12.59
CA THR A 91 2.33 -4.55 -11.39
C THR A 91 1.39 -5.60 -10.76
N LEU A 92 0.76 -6.47 -11.58
CA LEU A 92 -0.06 -7.58 -11.07
C LEU A 92 0.71 -8.52 -10.14
N TYR A 93 2.00 -8.73 -10.39
CA TYR A 93 2.83 -9.58 -9.52
C TYR A 93 2.87 -9.06 -8.08
N VAL A 94 3.12 -7.77 -7.92
CA VAL A 94 3.16 -7.11 -6.59
C VAL A 94 1.76 -7.03 -5.97
N LEU A 95 0.75 -6.75 -6.78
CA LEU A 95 -0.63 -6.68 -6.31
C LEU A 95 -1.14 -8.04 -5.81
N ILE A 96 -0.88 -9.12 -6.53
CA ILE A 96 -1.25 -10.48 -6.10
C ILE A 96 -0.50 -10.84 -4.81
N ALA A 97 0.79 -10.52 -4.71
CA ALA A 97 1.57 -10.73 -3.49
C ALA A 97 0.96 -9.97 -2.30
N THR A 98 0.56 -8.72 -2.50
CA THR A 98 -0.10 -7.90 -1.47
C THR A 98 -1.47 -8.47 -1.08
N VAL A 99 -2.26 -8.93 -2.05
CA VAL A 99 -3.54 -9.62 -1.80
C VAL A 99 -3.35 -10.87 -0.94
N PHE A 100 -2.32 -11.67 -1.21
CA PHE A 100 -2.01 -12.85 -0.40
C PHE A 100 -1.70 -12.48 1.05
N LEU A 101 -0.92 -11.41 1.29
CA LEU A 101 -0.63 -10.93 2.64
C LEU A 101 -1.88 -10.41 3.35
N ILE A 102 -2.75 -9.69 2.66
CA ILE A 102 -4.01 -9.18 3.21
C ILE A 102 -4.94 -10.35 3.59
N ILE A 103 -5.10 -11.34 2.71
CA ILE A 103 -5.91 -12.54 2.98
C ILE A 103 -5.32 -13.35 4.15
N ALA A 104 -4.00 -13.51 4.19
CA ALA A 104 -3.34 -14.21 5.28
C ALA A 104 -3.50 -13.51 6.64
N GLY A 105 -3.66 -12.18 6.62
CA GLY A 105 -3.90 -11.36 7.80
C GLY A 105 -5.33 -11.40 8.33
N GLN A 106 -6.29 -12.00 7.61
CA GLN A 106 -7.66 -12.14 8.08
C GLN A 106 -7.76 -13.26 9.11
N ALA A 107 -8.12 -12.91 10.35
CA ALA A 107 -8.41 -13.88 11.38
C ALA A 107 -9.91 -14.23 11.35
N PRO A 108 -10.30 -15.49 11.55
CA PRO A 108 -11.68 -15.86 11.83
C PRO A 108 -12.20 -15.13 13.08
N GLU A 109 -13.49 -14.89 13.14
CA GLU A 109 -14.10 -14.26 14.31
C GLU A 109 -13.77 -15.05 15.60
N GLY A 110 -13.21 -14.34 16.59
CA GLY A 110 -12.84 -14.92 17.88
C GLY A 110 -11.45 -15.59 17.94
N GLU A 111 -10.67 -15.59 16.84
CA GLU A 111 -9.32 -16.11 16.83
C GLU A 111 -8.29 -14.96 16.78
N GLU A 112 -7.39 -14.90 17.77
CA GLU A 112 -6.26 -13.98 17.72
C GLU A 112 -5.07 -14.58 16.97
N LEU A 113 -4.47 -13.80 16.08
CA LEU A 113 -3.26 -14.17 15.37
C LEU A 113 -2.06 -14.10 16.31
N THR A 114 -1.60 -15.27 16.75
CA THR A 114 -0.49 -15.42 17.69
C THR A 114 0.74 -16.00 17.01
N TRP A 115 1.91 -15.84 17.63
CA TRP A 115 3.16 -16.46 17.18
C TRP A 115 3.07 -17.99 17.01
N ARG A 116 2.14 -18.64 17.72
CA ARG A 116 1.94 -20.09 17.69
C ARG A 116 1.18 -20.58 16.47
N ASN A 117 0.14 -19.84 16.03
CA ASN A 117 -0.74 -20.25 14.94
C ASN A 117 -0.45 -19.53 13.61
N ALA A 118 0.20 -18.36 13.66
CA ALA A 118 0.53 -17.55 12.46
C ALA A 118 1.81 -16.71 12.67
N PRO A 119 3.01 -17.34 12.76
CA PRO A 119 4.23 -16.65 13.17
C PRO A 119 4.60 -15.47 12.24
N PHE A 120 4.52 -15.65 10.94
CA PHE A 120 4.86 -14.59 9.99
C PHE A 120 3.83 -13.45 10.00
N THR A 121 2.56 -13.77 10.12
CA THR A 121 1.48 -12.77 10.24
C THR A 121 1.58 -12.03 11.56
N ALA A 122 1.89 -12.73 12.65
CA ALA A 122 2.14 -12.12 13.96
C ALA A 122 3.39 -11.21 13.92
N PHE A 123 4.43 -11.59 13.19
CA PHE A 123 5.60 -10.75 12.96
C PHE A 123 5.21 -9.45 12.23
N LEU A 124 4.43 -9.54 11.13
CA LEU A 124 3.94 -8.36 10.41
C LEU A 124 3.02 -7.48 11.27
N ALA A 125 2.25 -8.08 12.18
CA ALA A 125 1.39 -7.39 13.14
C ALA A 125 2.13 -6.86 14.37
N SER A 126 3.46 -7.06 14.47
CA SER A 126 4.27 -6.56 15.58
C SER A 126 4.24 -5.04 15.69
N LYS A 127 4.40 -4.53 16.91
CA LYS A 127 4.36 -3.07 17.18
C LYS A 127 5.29 -2.27 16.26
N PRO A 128 6.59 -2.61 16.08
CA PRO A 128 7.48 -1.81 15.25
C PRO A 128 7.06 -1.77 13.78
N LEU A 129 6.63 -2.91 13.20
CA LEU A 129 6.19 -2.96 11.81
C LEU A 129 4.86 -2.23 11.60
N ARG A 130 3.97 -2.29 12.56
CA ARG A 130 2.72 -1.53 12.53
C ARG A 130 2.96 -0.04 12.62
N GLU A 131 3.88 0.43 13.46
CA GLU A 131 4.27 1.84 13.51
C GLU A 131 4.96 2.28 12.21
N LEU A 132 5.84 1.45 11.65
CA LEU A 132 6.44 1.73 10.35
C LEU A 132 5.37 1.83 9.24
N GLY A 133 4.35 0.98 9.27
CA GLY A 133 3.21 1.04 8.35
C GLY A 133 2.40 2.34 8.50
N ARG A 134 2.24 2.88 9.71
CA ARG A 134 1.60 4.18 9.93
C ARG A 134 2.40 5.33 9.33
N LEU A 135 3.72 5.23 9.40
CA LEU A 135 4.64 6.25 8.86
C LEU A 135 4.83 6.13 7.35
N ALA A 136 4.42 5.03 6.72
CA ALA A 136 4.73 4.71 5.33
C ALA A 136 4.29 5.80 4.34
N TYR A 137 3.12 6.39 4.54
CA TYR A 137 2.61 7.47 3.68
C TYR A 137 3.45 8.74 3.81
N ALA A 138 3.72 9.17 5.04
CA ALA A 138 4.55 10.35 5.29
C ALA A 138 6.00 10.11 4.82
N LEU A 139 6.52 8.89 5.01
CA LEU A 139 7.83 8.49 4.51
C LEU A 139 7.90 8.56 2.98
N TYR A 140 6.87 8.09 2.28
CA TYR A 140 6.78 8.19 0.83
C TYR A 140 6.80 9.64 0.34
N ILE A 141 6.15 10.56 1.03
CA ILE A 141 6.15 11.98 0.67
C ILE A 141 7.53 12.61 0.87
N TRP A 142 8.24 12.29 1.95
CA TRP A 142 9.50 12.94 2.29
C TRP A 142 10.72 12.34 1.57
N HIS A 143 10.78 11.01 1.39
CA HIS A 143 12.01 10.38 0.88
C HIS A 143 12.38 10.81 -0.55
N TRP A 144 11.39 10.97 -1.41
CA TRP A 144 11.62 11.30 -2.82
C TRP A 144 12.15 12.72 -3.03
N PRO A 145 11.52 13.79 -2.50
CA PRO A 145 12.07 15.15 -2.59
C PRO A 145 13.45 15.27 -1.96
N LEU A 146 13.69 14.63 -0.82
CA LEU A 146 15.00 14.65 -0.16
C LEU A 146 16.07 13.94 -0.99
N LEU A 147 15.73 12.85 -1.65
CA LEU A 147 16.63 12.12 -2.53
C LEU A 147 17.04 12.99 -3.73
N ILE A 148 16.06 13.63 -4.40
CA ILE A 148 16.32 14.54 -5.50
C ILE A 148 17.18 15.71 -5.04
N LEU A 149 16.85 16.34 -3.93
CA LEU A 149 17.60 17.46 -3.36
C LEU A 149 19.06 17.07 -3.06
N ALA A 150 19.27 15.91 -2.44
CA ALA A 150 20.60 15.39 -2.12
C ALA A 150 21.42 15.09 -3.39
N CYS A 151 20.81 14.46 -4.41
CA CYS A 151 21.49 14.16 -5.67
C CYS A 151 21.84 15.43 -6.44
N THR A 152 20.93 16.40 -6.48
CA THR A 152 21.14 17.70 -7.15
C THR A 152 22.24 18.51 -6.47
N HIS A 153 22.19 18.59 -5.14
CA HIS A 153 23.19 19.35 -4.36
C HIS A 153 24.58 18.74 -4.48
N LEU A 154 24.68 17.42 -4.49
CA LEU A 154 25.95 16.70 -4.62
C LEU A 154 26.40 16.50 -6.07
N LYS A 155 25.63 17.03 -7.06
CA LYS A 155 25.87 16.88 -8.51
C LYS A 155 26.13 15.44 -8.94
N ARG A 156 25.40 14.49 -8.37
CA ARG A 156 25.52 13.05 -8.68
C ARG A 156 24.22 12.54 -9.30
N PRO A 157 24.29 11.84 -10.45
CA PRO A 157 23.09 11.31 -11.11
C PRO A 157 22.46 10.15 -10.36
N GLN A 158 23.24 9.46 -9.52
CA GLN A 158 22.76 8.34 -8.69
C GLN A 158 23.22 8.48 -7.24
N PRO A 159 22.36 8.15 -6.26
CA PRO A 159 22.71 8.20 -4.87
C PRO A 159 23.72 7.11 -4.54
N SER A 160 24.79 7.46 -3.83
CA SER A 160 25.66 6.48 -3.19
C SER A 160 24.91 5.83 -2.01
N ASN A 161 25.25 4.59 -1.64
CA ASN A 161 24.64 3.88 -0.50
C ASN A 161 24.63 4.72 0.78
N LYS A 162 25.68 5.49 1.05
CA LYS A 162 25.76 6.38 2.22
C LYS A 162 24.73 7.51 2.17
N ILE A 163 24.54 8.11 1.00
CA ILE A 163 23.55 9.16 0.77
C ILE A 163 22.13 8.58 0.88
N GLY A 164 21.89 7.40 0.31
CA GLY A 164 20.61 6.70 0.43
C GLY A 164 20.22 6.41 1.88
N ILE A 165 21.15 5.90 2.68
CA ILE A 165 20.92 5.65 4.12
C ILE A 165 20.66 6.95 4.87
N PHE A 166 21.43 7.99 4.61
CA PHE A 166 21.24 9.30 5.25
C PHE A 166 19.86 9.88 4.92
N VAL A 167 19.47 9.88 3.64
CA VAL A 167 18.15 10.35 3.18
C VAL A 167 17.05 9.53 3.84
N LEU A 168 17.20 8.21 3.94
CA LEU A 168 16.21 7.34 4.57
C LEU A 168 16.01 7.70 6.06
N VAL A 169 17.11 7.89 6.80
CA VAL A 169 17.05 8.28 8.23
C VAL A 169 16.39 9.63 8.40
N VAL A 170 16.78 10.65 7.62
CA VAL A 170 16.16 11.98 7.68
C VAL A 170 14.68 11.91 7.31
N SER A 171 14.33 11.13 6.27
CA SER A 171 12.93 10.93 5.87
C SER A 171 12.09 10.27 6.95
N LEU A 172 12.65 9.29 7.68
CA LEU A 172 11.96 8.65 8.81
C LEU A 172 11.69 9.63 9.94
N VAL A 173 12.65 10.47 10.27
CA VAL A 173 12.48 11.51 11.31
C VAL A 173 11.40 12.51 10.90
N LEU A 174 11.43 13.02 9.67
CA LEU A 174 10.42 13.95 9.16
C LEU A 174 9.04 13.29 9.02
N ALA A 175 8.97 12.02 8.62
CA ALA A 175 7.75 11.26 8.57
C ALA A 175 7.12 11.10 9.96
N TRP A 176 7.95 10.81 10.98
CA TRP A 176 7.47 10.72 12.35
C TRP A 176 6.90 12.05 12.84
N PHE A 177 7.59 13.18 12.60
CA PHE A 177 7.08 14.51 12.95
C PHE A 177 5.77 14.82 12.21
N THR A 178 5.72 14.58 10.91
CA THR A 178 4.53 14.83 10.10
C THR A 178 3.35 13.99 10.58
N HIS A 179 3.57 12.71 10.85
CA HIS A 179 2.53 11.82 11.33
C HIS A 179 1.99 12.27 12.69
N HIS A 180 2.88 12.55 13.64
CA HIS A 180 2.49 12.86 15.02
C HIS A 180 1.87 14.26 15.18
N TYR A 181 2.43 15.27 14.52
CA TYR A 181 2.00 16.66 14.72
C TYR A 181 0.99 17.18 13.69
N ILE A 182 0.92 16.56 12.52
CA ILE A 182 0.02 17.01 11.44
C ILE A 182 -1.09 16.00 11.18
N GLU A 183 -0.75 14.77 10.85
CA GLU A 183 -1.71 13.77 10.40
C GLU A 183 -2.64 13.32 11.54
N GLU A 184 -2.09 12.94 12.67
CA GLU A 184 -2.85 12.40 13.79
C GLU A 184 -3.83 13.43 14.41
N PRO A 185 -3.45 14.69 14.68
CA PRO A 185 -4.38 15.70 15.14
C PRO A 185 -5.50 16.04 14.15
N LEU A 186 -5.18 16.09 12.85
CA LEU A 186 -6.19 16.36 11.82
C LEU A 186 -7.18 15.18 11.68
N ARG A 187 -6.70 13.95 11.81
CA ARG A 187 -7.52 12.75 11.75
C ARG A 187 -8.44 12.62 12.98
N LEU A 188 -7.97 13.00 14.16
CA LEU A 188 -8.76 12.99 15.39
C LEU A 188 -9.85 14.05 15.38
N LYS A 189 -9.58 15.27 14.88
CA LYS A 189 -10.58 16.33 14.74
C LYS A 189 -11.74 15.92 13.83
N LYS A 190 -11.50 15.10 12.80
CA LYS A 190 -12.54 14.61 11.88
C LYS A 190 -13.40 13.49 12.47
N LYS A 191 -12.99 12.90 13.59
CA LYS A 191 -13.74 11.82 14.29
C LYS A 191 -14.72 12.33 15.34
N GLN A 192 -14.72 13.63 15.66
CA GLN A 192 -15.78 14.19 16.50
C GLN A 192 -17.02 14.42 15.62
N PRO A 193 -18.11 13.68 15.82
CA PRO A 193 -19.36 13.96 15.13
C PRO A 193 -19.76 15.40 15.54
N THR A 194 -19.97 16.26 14.57
CA THR A 194 -20.54 17.58 14.82
C THR A 194 -21.91 17.32 15.44
N ALA A 195 -22.25 17.98 16.54
CA ALA A 195 -23.54 17.85 17.25
C ALA A 195 -24.78 17.96 16.33
N ALA A 196 -24.63 18.52 15.13
CA ALA A 196 -25.64 18.54 14.08
C ALA A 196 -25.90 17.18 13.40
N GLN A 197 -24.96 16.22 13.48
CA GLN A 197 -25.17 14.87 12.92
C GLN A 197 -25.91 13.95 13.89
N ASP A 198 -25.79 14.16 15.19
CA ASP A 198 -26.55 13.40 16.18
C ASP A 198 -28.03 13.76 16.17
N LEU A 199 -28.39 15.00 15.79
CA LEU A 199 -29.78 15.43 15.65
C LEU A 199 -30.49 14.83 14.43
N SER A 200 -29.75 14.46 13.37
CA SER A 200 -30.33 13.82 12.17
C SER A 200 -30.64 12.35 12.35
N LEU A 201 -29.99 11.67 13.30
CA LEU A 201 -30.22 10.25 13.61
C LEU A 201 -31.41 10.01 14.57
N ILE A 202 -31.91 11.06 15.23
CA ILE A 202 -33.05 11.00 16.14
C ILE A 202 -34.39 11.18 15.40
N HIS A 203 -34.38 11.61 14.12
CA HIS A 203 -35.58 11.89 13.33
C HIS A 203 -35.92 10.86 12.24
N ILE A 204 -35.38 9.64 12.31
CA ILE A 204 -35.79 8.53 11.41
C ILE A 204 -36.43 7.41 12.20
#